data_130fb75a895c922baf171f1bb9d1d329
#
_entry.id   130fb75a895c922baf171f1bb9d1d329
#
_cell.length_a   1.000
_cell.length_b   1.000
_cell.length_c   1.000
_cell.angle_alpha   90.00
_cell.angle_beta   90.00
_cell.angle_gamma   90.00
#
_symmetry.space_group_name_H-M   'P 1'
#
loop_
_entity.id
_entity.type
_entity.pdbx_description
1 polymer ?
#
loop_
_entity_poly.entity_id
_entity_poly.type
_entity_poly.pdbx_seq_one_letter_code
_entity_poly.pdbx_strand_id
1 'polypeptide(L)'
;MIQIFTDTSANLPAAYIQKYSLRVIPLHYSINGVQAEQDPTIDFDGKTYYDAMRSGAPVSTAMINLAAFLEPLHAALAAGDDVIYIGMSGGISGTAHAAAMAVEELQEEFPERKIAAIDTYAASLGEGLLVLEAARMLENGAPFSLIVEQISQRRHTMCQYFTVDDLAYLERGGRVSKAAAIVGTVLKIKPLLRGDDEGKIVQCGKTRGRKQSLTALADFYEKLAADKTEEIGIAHADDEAGAQFLLDALRQRGFTGECLTVCYEPVTGSHVGPGTVALFFQGFHR
;
A
#
# COMPACT_ATOMS: atom_id res chain seq x y z
N MET A 1 -14.24 -13.34 18.70
CA MET A 1 -13.08 -13.70 17.82
C MET A 1 -12.27 -12.44 17.53
N ILE A 2 -11.12 -12.53 16.81
CA ILE A 2 -10.41 -11.33 16.32
C ILE A 2 -10.78 -11.17 14.86
N GLN A 3 -11.17 -9.96 14.44
CA GLN A 3 -11.38 -9.58 13.03
C GLN A 3 -10.28 -8.63 12.58
N ILE A 4 -9.69 -8.90 11.40
CA ILE A 4 -8.70 -8.03 10.77
C ILE A 4 -9.43 -7.19 9.71
N PHE A 5 -9.34 -5.87 9.90
CA PHE A 5 -9.80 -4.86 8.95
C PHE A 5 -8.60 -4.23 8.24
N THR A 6 -8.78 -3.90 6.99
CA THR A 6 -7.85 -3.09 6.20
C THR A 6 -8.64 -2.19 5.26
N ASP A 7 -7.99 -1.47 4.38
CA ASP A 7 -8.64 -0.70 3.33
C ASP A 7 -8.17 -1.13 1.93
N THR A 8 -8.81 -0.61 0.89
CA THR A 8 -8.52 -1.03 -0.48
C THR A 8 -7.10 -0.67 -0.94
N SER A 9 -6.40 0.26 -0.23
CA SER A 9 -5.00 0.57 -0.55
C SER A 9 -4.02 -0.56 -0.22
N ALA A 10 -4.41 -1.53 0.59
CA ALA A 10 -3.61 -2.74 0.82
C ALA A 10 -3.33 -3.51 -0.49
N ASN A 11 -4.17 -3.28 -1.50
CA ASN A 11 -4.01 -3.78 -2.86
C ASN A 11 -3.88 -5.32 -2.94
N LEU A 12 -4.60 -6.00 -2.03
CA LEU A 12 -4.58 -7.45 -1.95
C LEU A 12 -5.50 -8.07 -3.00
N PRO A 13 -5.06 -9.15 -3.69
CA PRO A 13 -5.95 -9.92 -4.56
C PRO A 13 -7.16 -10.47 -3.80
N ALA A 14 -8.31 -10.53 -4.47
CA ALA A 14 -9.59 -11.01 -3.92
C ALA A 14 -9.45 -12.41 -3.27
N ALA A 15 -8.62 -13.28 -3.83
CA ALA A 15 -8.35 -14.62 -3.28
C ALA A 15 -7.76 -14.57 -1.86
N TYR A 16 -6.88 -13.62 -1.55
CA TYR A 16 -6.32 -13.47 -0.20
C TYR A 16 -7.32 -12.88 0.77
N ILE A 17 -8.13 -11.89 0.32
CA ILE A 17 -9.21 -11.30 1.12
C ILE A 17 -10.19 -12.39 1.54
N GLN A 18 -10.60 -13.23 0.60
CA GLN A 18 -11.51 -14.35 0.86
C GLN A 18 -10.86 -15.41 1.76
N LYS A 19 -9.63 -15.84 1.45
CA LYS A 19 -8.92 -16.89 2.20
C LYS A 19 -8.83 -16.56 3.69
N TYR A 20 -8.48 -15.33 4.01
CA TYR A 20 -8.27 -14.88 5.40
C TYR A 20 -9.48 -14.17 6.01
N SER A 21 -10.61 -14.13 5.30
CA SER A 21 -11.84 -13.43 5.76
C SER A 21 -11.58 -11.98 6.18
N LEU A 22 -10.70 -11.29 5.44
CA LEU A 22 -10.36 -9.89 5.72
C LEU A 22 -11.56 -8.99 5.48
N ARG A 23 -11.75 -8.00 6.36
CA ARG A 23 -12.75 -6.95 6.22
C ARG A 23 -12.10 -5.74 5.57
N VAL A 24 -12.55 -5.36 4.37
CA VAL A 24 -11.97 -4.25 3.61
C VAL A 24 -12.93 -3.07 3.63
N ILE A 25 -12.44 -1.91 4.09
CA ILE A 25 -13.17 -0.64 4.05
C ILE A 25 -12.73 0.08 2.77
N PRO A 26 -13.64 0.39 1.83
CA PRO A 26 -13.25 0.94 0.55
C PRO A 26 -12.84 2.41 0.65
N LEU A 27 -11.77 2.77 -0.04
CA LEU A 27 -11.44 4.14 -0.41
C LEU A 27 -12.24 4.53 -1.66
N HIS A 28 -12.57 5.81 -1.76
CA HIS A 28 -13.30 6.33 -2.92
C HIS A 28 -12.35 6.96 -3.93
N TYR A 29 -12.67 6.81 -5.20
CA TYR A 29 -12.02 7.54 -6.29
C TYR A 29 -13.06 8.10 -7.26
N SER A 30 -12.65 9.05 -8.09
CA SER A 30 -13.46 9.47 -9.22
C SER A 30 -12.62 9.47 -10.50
N ILE A 31 -13.26 9.14 -11.60
CA ILE A 31 -12.72 9.26 -12.94
C ILE A 31 -13.73 9.96 -13.83
N ASN A 32 -13.32 10.99 -14.55
CA ASN A 32 -14.21 11.84 -15.35
C ASN A 32 -15.40 12.41 -14.55
N GLY A 33 -15.21 12.67 -13.25
CA GLY A 33 -16.25 13.18 -12.36
C GLY A 33 -17.27 12.12 -11.87
N VAL A 34 -17.12 10.87 -12.28
CA VAL A 34 -17.93 9.76 -11.79
C VAL A 34 -17.25 9.15 -10.57
N GLN A 35 -17.94 9.15 -9.43
CA GLN A 35 -17.45 8.49 -8.21
C GLN A 35 -17.61 6.97 -8.30
N ALA A 36 -16.62 6.26 -7.77
CA ALA A 36 -16.59 4.81 -7.70
C ALA A 36 -15.80 4.33 -6.48
N GLU A 37 -16.01 3.08 -6.14
CA GLU A 37 -15.26 2.30 -5.17
C GLU A 37 -14.72 1.05 -5.85
N GLN A 38 -13.58 0.56 -5.41
CA GLN A 38 -13.13 -0.76 -5.84
C GLN A 38 -13.89 -1.82 -5.03
N ASP A 39 -14.51 -2.77 -5.73
CA ASP A 39 -15.02 -3.97 -5.11
C ASP A 39 -13.83 -4.89 -4.71
N PRO A 40 -13.60 -5.13 -3.41
CA PRO A 40 -12.48 -5.94 -2.96
C PRO A 40 -12.67 -7.44 -3.25
N THR A 41 -13.83 -7.86 -3.74
CA THR A 41 -14.13 -9.25 -4.08
C THR A 41 -13.74 -9.65 -5.50
N ILE A 42 -13.33 -8.67 -6.31
CA ILE A 42 -12.86 -8.87 -7.70
C ILE A 42 -11.52 -8.17 -7.93
N ASP A 43 -10.69 -8.76 -8.78
CA ASP A 43 -9.44 -8.14 -9.17
C ASP A 43 -9.69 -6.92 -10.07
N PHE A 44 -8.89 -5.88 -9.87
CA PHE A 44 -9.07 -4.61 -10.57
C PHE A 44 -8.63 -4.68 -12.05
N ASP A 45 -9.50 -4.21 -12.97
CA ASP A 45 -9.11 -4.00 -14.39
C ASP A 45 -8.27 -2.71 -14.54
N GLY A 46 -7.00 -2.83 -14.29
CA GLY A 46 -6.07 -1.71 -14.40
C GLY A 46 -5.91 -1.20 -15.82
N LYS A 47 -6.05 -2.03 -16.85
CA LYS A 47 -5.80 -1.62 -18.23
C LYS A 47 -6.76 -0.51 -18.69
N THR A 48 -8.05 -0.72 -18.54
CA THR A 48 -9.07 0.28 -18.90
C THR A 48 -8.87 1.58 -18.12
N TYR A 49 -8.58 1.47 -16.83
CA TYR A 49 -8.36 2.61 -15.94
C TYR A 49 -7.13 3.45 -16.35
N TYR A 50 -5.98 2.80 -16.53
CA TYR A 50 -4.74 3.49 -16.87
C TYR A 50 -4.71 4.02 -18.31
N ASP A 51 -5.41 3.39 -19.25
CA ASP A 51 -5.61 3.92 -20.60
C ASP A 51 -6.44 5.21 -20.58
N ALA A 52 -7.47 5.28 -19.75
CA ALA A 52 -8.22 6.53 -19.53
C ALA A 52 -7.33 7.63 -18.94
N MET A 53 -6.49 7.31 -17.94
CA MET A 53 -5.53 8.27 -17.36
C MET A 53 -4.52 8.78 -18.40
N ARG A 54 -3.96 7.90 -19.25
CA ARG A 54 -3.06 8.29 -20.36
C ARG A 54 -3.75 9.21 -21.36
N SER A 55 -5.06 9.02 -21.56
CA SER A 55 -5.90 9.87 -22.41
C SER A 55 -6.28 11.20 -21.77
N GLY A 56 -5.80 11.46 -20.54
CA GLY A 56 -6.03 12.72 -19.83
C GLY A 56 -7.30 12.77 -18.99
N ALA A 57 -7.92 11.63 -18.70
CA ALA A 57 -9.07 11.57 -17.81
C ALA A 57 -8.69 12.15 -16.42
N PRO A 58 -9.45 13.12 -15.91
CA PRO A 58 -9.24 13.65 -14.56
C PRO A 58 -9.60 12.57 -13.53
N VAL A 59 -8.69 12.36 -12.58
CA VAL A 59 -8.87 11.44 -11.46
C VAL A 59 -8.71 12.17 -10.14
N SER A 60 -9.48 11.77 -9.14
CA SER A 60 -9.32 12.25 -7.76
C SER A 60 -9.67 11.14 -6.77
N THR A 61 -9.25 11.29 -5.53
CA THR A 61 -9.49 10.30 -4.47
C THR A 61 -9.98 10.98 -3.20
N ALA A 62 -10.68 10.24 -2.36
CA ALA A 62 -11.08 10.68 -1.04
C ALA A 62 -10.62 9.68 0.02
N MET A 63 -10.21 10.22 1.19
CA MET A 63 -9.89 9.39 2.36
C MET A 63 -11.15 8.74 2.93
N ILE A 64 -10.98 7.65 3.67
CA ILE A 64 -12.04 7.10 4.52
C ILE A 64 -12.25 8.06 5.69
N ASN A 65 -13.48 8.52 5.88
CA ASN A 65 -13.83 9.40 6.98
C ASN A 65 -14.19 8.61 8.25
N LEU A 66 -14.35 9.32 9.38
CA LEU A 66 -14.68 8.72 10.67
C LEU A 66 -15.95 7.87 10.62
N ALA A 67 -17.03 8.36 10.00
CA ALA A 67 -18.31 7.65 9.95
C ALA A 67 -18.21 6.31 9.20
N ALA A 68 -17.41 6.25 8.13
CA ALA A 68 -17.17 5.03 7.37
C ALA A 68 -16.35 3.97 8.15
N PHE A 69 -15.60 4.37 9.17
CA PHE A 69 -14.96 3.46 10.11
C PHE A 69 -15.92 3.00 11.21
N LEU A 70 -16.69 3.92 11.80
CA LEU A 70 -17.54 3.62 12.96
C LEU A 70 -18.54 2.48 12.68
N GLU A 71 -19.23 2.51 11.55
CA GLU A 71 -20.27 1.54 11.24
C GLU A 71 -19.76 0.08 11.23
N PRO A 72 -18.75 -0.30 10.40
CA PRO A 72 -18.30 -1.68 10.33
C PRO A 72 -17.54 -2.14 11.59
N LEU A 73 -16.78 -1.26 12.24
CA LEU A 73 -16.04 -1.60 13.46
C LEU A 73 -17.00 -1.79 14.64
N HIS A 74 -18.00 -0.89 14.81
CA HIS A 74 -19.05 -1.02 15.81
C HIS A 74 -19.80 -2.35 15.65
N ALA A 75 -20.20 -2.71 14.42
CA ALA A 75 -20.91 -3.95 14.16
C ALA A 75 -20.10 -5.20 14.61
N ALA A 76 -18.79 -5.21 14.39
CA ALA A 76 -17.92 -6.30 14.84
C ALA A 76 -17.80 -6.36 16.38
N LEU A 77 -17.58 -5.20 17.03
CA LEU A 77 -17.48 -5.11 18.50
C LEU A 77 -18.78 -5.49 19.19
N ALA A 78 -19.94 -5.03 18.68
CA ALA A 78 -21.26 -5.39 19.19
C ALA A 78 -21.56 -6.89 19.03
N ALA A 79 -21.01 -7.55 18.01
CA ALA A 79 -21.06 -9.01 17.86
C ALA A 79 -20.15 -9.77 18.84
N GLY A 80 -19.36 -9.05 19.65
CA GLY A 80 -18.46 -9.64 20.65
C GLY A 80 -17.06 -9.97 20.10
N ASP A 81 -16.68 -9.43 18.95
CA ASP A 81 -15.36 -9.60 18.37
C ASP A 81 -14.38 -8.51 18.85
N ASP A 82 -13.08 -8.81 18.82
CA ASP A 82 -12.00 -7.84 18.93
C ASP A 82 -11.57 -7.40 17.53
N VAL A 83 -11.07 -6.17 17.34
CA VAL A 83 -10.83 -5.59 16.02
C VAL A 83 -9.40 -5.06 15.90
N ILE A 84 -8.71 -5.45 14.83
CA ILE A 84 -7.42 -4.86 14.42
C ILE A 84 -7.61 -4.26 13.02
N TYR A 85 -7.52 -2.94 12.91
CA TYR A 85 -7.40 -2.26 11.63
C TYR A 85 -5.92 -2.02 11.29
N ILE A 86 -5.52 -2.39 10.08
CA ILE A 86 -4.17 -2.21 9.54
C ILE A 86 -4.35 -1.47 8.22
N GLY A 87 -3.86 -0.25 8.13
CA GLY A 87 -4.18 0.59 6.98
C GLY A 87 -3.07 1.53 6.51
N MET A 88 -3.42 2.28 5.48
CA MET A 88 -2.57 3.21 4.75
C MET A 88 -1.87 4.21 5.65
N SER A 89 -0.64 4.58 5.24
CA SER A 89 0.19 5.60 5.89
C SER A 89 -0.52 6.93 6.12
N GLY A 90 -0.47 7.40 7.37
CA GLY A 90 -0.87 8.76 7.76
C GLY A 90 0.01 9.86 7.15
N GLY A 91 1.20 9.51 6.64
CA GLY A 91 2.09 10.43 5.94
C GLY A 91 1.58 10.87 4.55
N ILE A 92 0.62 10.12 3.96
CA ILE A 92 0.08 10.37 2.61
C ILE A 92 -1.45 10.45 2.56
N SER A 93 -2.15 10.04 3.63
CA SER A 93 -3.62 10.07 3.70
C SER A 93 -4.10 10.38 5.11
N GLY A 94 -5.21 11.11 5.24
CA GLY A 94 -5.89 11.32 6.51
C GLY A 94 -6.63 10.08 7.06
N THR A 95 -6.66 8.99 6.31
CA THR A 95 -7.37 7.74 6.67
C THR A 95 -6.90 7.17 8.01
N ALA A 96 -5.57 7.11 8.26
CA ALA A 96 -5.03 6.60 9.52
C ALA A 96 -5.49 7.42 10.74
N HIS A 97 -5.59 8.75 10.59
CA HIS A 97 -6.10 9.62 11.67
C HIS A 97 -7.57 9.37 11.94
N ALA A 98 -8.40 9.23 10.90
CA ALA A 98 -9.81 8.90 11.05
C ALA A 98 -10.03 7.52 11.71
N ALA A 99 -9.18 6.52 11.37
CA ALA A 99 -9.20 5.22 12.02
C ALA A 99 -8.84 5.30 13.51
N ALA A 100 -7.81 6.10 13.87
CA ALA A 100 -7.43 6.32 15.26
C ALA A 100 -8.55 6.96 16.07
N MET A 101 -9.24 7.97 15.52
CA MET A 101 -10.40 8.59 16.16
C MET A 101 -11.55 7.60 16.36
N ALA A 102 -11.81 6.72 15.37
CA ALA A 102 -12.84 5.70 15.51
C ALA A 102 -12.50 4.68 16.61
N VAL A 103 -11.22 4.31 16.75
CA VAL A 103 -10.76 3.43 17.82
C VAL A 103 -10.97 4.08 19.20
N GLU A 104 -10.63 5.36 19.37
CA GLU A 104 -10.84 6.10 20.64
C GLU A 104 -12.32 6.12 21.02
N GLU A 105 -13.22 6.49 20.09
CA GLU A 105 -14.66 6.56 20.34
C GLU A 105 -15.26 5.18 20.67
N LEU A 106 -14.91 4.15 19.90
CA LEU A 106 -15.42 2.81 20.11
C LEU A 106 -14.83 2.12 21.35
N GLN A 107 -13.61 2.46 21.78
CA GLN A 107 -13.03 1.93 23.00
C GLN A 107 -13.76 2.45 24.27
N GLU A 108 -14.31 3.68 24.21
CA GLU A 108 -15.17 4.20 25.30
C GLU A 108 -16.51 3.47 25.37
N GLU A 109 -17.09 3.12 24.22
CA GLU A 109 -18.37 2.38 24.15
C GLU A 109 -18.23 0.89 24.49
N PHE A 110 -17.09 0.27 24.09
CA PHE A 110 -16.81 -1.17 24.30
C PHE A 110 -15.54 -1.40 25.14
N PRO A 111 -15.53 -1.01 26.44
CA PRO A 111 -14.31 -1.06 27.26
C PRO A 111 -13.78 -2.48 27.53
N GLU A 112 -14.63 -3.52 27.36
CA GLU A 112 -14.23 -4.93 27.50
C GLU A 112 -13.70 -5.55 26.20
N ARG A 113 -13.82 -4.87 25.06
CA ARG A 113 -13.30 -5.32 23.79
C ARG A 113 -11.90 -4.77 23.55
N LYS A 114 -11.14 -5.47 22.72
CA LYS A 114 -9.84 -5.00 22.26
C LYS A 114 -9.98 -4.44 20.85
N ILE A 115 -9.56 -3.21 20.67
CA ILE A 115 -9.55 -2.56 19.38
C ILE A 115 -8.21 -1.86 19.16
N ALA A 116 -7.64 -1.94 17.95
CA ALA A 116 -6.41 -1.25 17.57
C ALA A 116 -6.47 -0.78 16.13
N ALA A 117 -5.87 0.38 15.86
CA ALA A 117 -5.59 0.86 14.52
C ALA A 117 -4.07 0.98 14.35
N ILE A 118 -3.53 0.37 13.31
CA ILE A 118 -2.10 0.38 12.99
C ILE A 118 -1.91 1.17 11.69
N ASP A 119 -1.26 2.33 11.80
CA ASP A 119 -0.70 3.04 10.66
C ASP A 119 0.54 2.29 10.18
N THR A 120 0.51 1.76 8.96
CA THR A 120 1.60 0.94 8.42
C THR A 120 2.80 1.76 7.95
N TYR A 121 2.68 3.08 7.85
CA TYR A 121 3.63 3.96 7.14
C TYR A 121 3.87 3.51 5.69
N ALA A 122 2.93 2.77 5.13
CA ALA A 122 3.00 2.16 3.83
C ALA A 122 1.70 2.35 3.03
N ALA A 123 1.72 1.95 1.78
CA ALA A 123 0.55 1.79 0.92
C ALA A 123 0.79 0.62 -0.05
N SER A 124 -0.26 0.19 -0.76
CA SER A 124 -0.20 -0.93 -1.68
C SER A 124 0.36 -2.18 -0.98
N LEU A 125 1.16 -2.98 -1.63
CA LEU A 125 1.69 -4.21 -1.04
C LEU A 125 2.63 -3.99 0.16
N GLY A 126 3.09 -2.77 0.44
CA GLY A 126 3.78 -2.47 1.70
C GLY A 126 2.85 -2.56 2.91
N GLU A 127 1.61 -2.12 2.76
CA GLU A 127 0.51 -2.34 3.70
C GLU A 127 0.01 -3.78 3.60
N GLY A 128 -0.27 -4.25 2.37
CA GLY A 128 -0.85 -5.57 2.13
C GLY A 128 -0.02 -6.73 2.70
N LEU A 129 1.31 -6.69 2.61
CA LEU A 129 2.18 -7.71 3.20
C LEU A 129 2.08 -7.75 4.74
N LEU A 130 1.96 -6.58 5.40
CA LEU A 130 1.73 -6.50 6.85
C LEU A 130 0.34 -7.05 7.24
N VAL A 131 -0.68 -6.79 6.43
CA VAL A 131 -2.02 -7.37 6.60
C VAL A 131 -1.97 -8.90 6.47
N LEU A 132 -1.29 -9.44 5.45
CA LEU A 132 -1.13 -10.88 5.26
C LEU A 132 -0.35 -11.53 6.42
N GLU A 133 0.67 -10.86 6.93
CA GLU A 133 1.40 -11.34 8.09
C GLU A 133 0.49 -11.44 9.33
N ALA A 134 -0.28 -10.39 9.62
CA ALA A 134 -1.26 -10.40 10.71
C ALA A 134 -2.30 -11.51 10.55
N ALA A 135 -2.79 -11.72 9.33
CA ALA A 135 -3.76 -12.77 9.02
C ALA A 135 -3.19 -14.18 9.25
N ARG A 136 -1.95 -14.42 8.82
CA ARG A 136 -1.23 -15.69 9.07
C ARG A 136 -0.95 -15.91 10.56
N MET A 137 -0.59 -14.86 11.29
CA MET A 137 -0.43 -14.94 12.74
C MET A 137 -1.74 -15.34 13.41
N LEU A 138 -2.87 -14.73 13.01
CA LEU A 138 -4.20 -15.06 13.53
C LEU A 138 -4.58 -16.51 13.20
N GLU A 139 -4.38 -16.96 11.96
CA GLU A 139 -4.61 -18.35 11.53
C GLU A 139 -3.81 -19.36 12.37
N ASN A 140 -2.59 -18.98 12.80
CA ASN A 140 -1.74 -19.78 13.69
C ASN A 140 -2.05 -19.60 15.20
N GLY A 141 -3.15 -18.93 15.54
CA GLY A 141 -3.63 -18.78 16.90
C GLY A 141 -2.90 -17.73 17.75
N ALA A 142 -2.19 -16.79 17.13
CA ALA A 142 -1.54 -15.71 17.86
C ALA A 142 -2.58 -14.83 18.57
N PRO A 143 -2.32 -14.42 19.84
CA PRO A 143 -3.21 -13.53 20.58
C PRO A 143 -3.15 -12.10 20.04
N PHE A 144 -4.23 -11.33 20.27
CA PHE A 144 -4.39 -9.94 19.83
C PHE A 144 -3.16 -9.07 20.09
N SER A 145 -2.65 -9.09 21.32
CA SER A 145 -1.51 -8.24 21.72
C SER A 145 -0.23 -8.56 20.93
N LEU A 146 0.02 -9.85 20.64
CA LEU A 146 1.18 -10.27 19.89
C LEU A 146 1.09 -9.83 18.42
N ILE A 147 -0.10 -9.92 17.80
CA ILE A 147 -0.32 -9.44 16.43
C ILE A 147 -0.07 -7.93 16.35
N VAL A 148 -0.70 -7.16 17.25
CA VAL A 148 -0.54 -5.70 17.28
C VAL A 148 0.92 -5.30 17.52
N GLU A 149 1.61 -5.92 18.46
CA GLU A 149 3.02 -5.65 18.72
C GLU A 149 3.91 -5.95 17.52
N GLN A 150 3.78 -7.15 16.95
CA GLN A 150 4.60 -7.61 15.83
C GLN A 150 4.43 -6.70 14.61
N ILE A 151 3.19 -6.41 14.21
CA ILE A 151 2.93 -5.55 13.04
C ILE A 151 3.41 -4.11 13.29
N SER A 152 3.21 -3.60 14.52
CA SER A 152 3.71 -2.27 14.91
C SER A 152 5.24 -2.16 14.88
N GLN A 153 5.97 -3.25 15.09
CA GLN A 153 7.43 -3.28 14.96
C GLN A 153 7.84 -3.42 13.48
N ARG A 154 7.24 -4.35 12.75
CA ARG A 154 7.61 -4.65 11.36
C ARG A 154 7.34 -3.52 10.38
N ARG A 155 6.36 -2.65 10.66
CA ARG A 155 6.12 -1.45 9.83
C ARG A 155 7.34 -0.53 9.72
N HIS A 156 8.22 -0.51 10.71
CA HIS A 156 9.43 0.32 10.72
C HIS A 156 10.57 -0.21 9.83
N THR A 157 10.46 -1.44 9.36
CA THR A 157 11.41 -2.08 8.45
C THR A 157 10.80 -2.43 7.09
N MET A 158 9.53 -2.09 6.86
CA MET A 158 8.86 -2.26 5.56
C MET A 158 9.42 -1.27 4.55
N CYS A 159 10.33 -1.70 3.71
CA CYS A 159 10.91 -0.95 2.60
C CYS A 159 9.91 -0.80 1.45
N GLN A 160 9.82 0.40 0.91
CA GLN A 160 8.98 0.74 -0.24
C GLN A 160 9.80 1.59 -1.19
N TYR A 161 10.22 1.04 -2.31
CA TYR A 161 10.99 1.72 -3.34
C TYR A 161 10.25 1.66 -4.67
N PHE A 162 10.12 2.78 -5.37
CA PHE A 162 9.39 2.82 -6.62
C PHE A 162 9.94 3.86 -7.59
N THR A 163 9.58 3.69 -8.85
CA THR A 163 9.88 4.63 -9.92
C THR A 163 8.63 4.92 -10.73
N VAL A 164 8.40 6.16 -11.06
CA VAL A 164 7.25 6.62 -11.84
C VAL A 164 7.69 7.09 -13.23
N ASP A 165 6.77 7.05 -14.17
CA ASP A 165 7.01 7.62 -15.49
C ASP A 165 6.88 9.14 -15.48
N ASP A 166 5.92 9.67 -14.70
CA ASP A 166 5.63 11.10 -14.58
C ASP A 166 5.34 11.48 -13.14
N LEU A 167 6.18 12.33 -12.55
CA LEU A 167 5.99 12.89 -11.20
C LEU A 167 4.77 13.81 -11.07
N ALA A 168 4.22 14.30 -12.19
CA ALA A 168 3.09 15.22 -12.16
C ALA A 168 1.84 14.60 -11.52
N TYR A 169 1.68 13.28 -11.53
CA TYR A 169 0.58 12.61 -10.85
C TYR A 169 0.70 12.76 -9.32
N LEU A 170 1.88 12.50 -8.76
CA LEU A 170 2.16 12.65 -7.32
C LEU A 170 2.09 14.12 -6.88
N GLU A 171 2.57 15.05 -7.72
CA GLU A 171 2.51 16.48 -7.45
C GLU A 171 1.06 16.99 -7.41
N ARG A 172 0.25 16.66 -8.42
CA ARG A 172 -1.18 17.04 -8.48
C ARG A 172 -1.95 16.47 -7.28
N GLY A 173 -1.61 15.26 -6.87
CA GLY A 173 -2.16 14.64 -5.68
C GLY A 173 -1.65 15.25 -4.37
N GLY A 174 -0.59 16.06 -4.39
CA GLY A 174 0.01 16.65 -3.20
C GLY A 174 0.84 15.66 -2.36
N ARG A 175 1.23 14.51 -2.89
CA ARG A 175 2.03 13.47 -2.21
C ARG A 175 3.53 13.68 -2.39
N VAL A 176 3.95 14.54 -3.30
CA VAL A 176 5.32 15.09 -3.39
C VAL A 176 5.25 16.61 -3.57
N SER A 177 6.30 17.33 -3.15
CA SER A 177 6.37 18.77 -3.31
C SER A 177 6.63 19.18 -4.77
N LYS A 178 6.18 20.38 -5.16
CA LYS A 178 6.49 20.97 -6.48
C LYS A 178 7.98 21.01 -6.80
N ALA A 179 8.82 21.26 -5.80
CA ALA A 179 10.28 21.30 -5.97
C ALA A 179 10.86 19.93 -6.36
N ALA A 180 10.29 18.83 -5.86
CA ALA A 180 10.69 17.49 -6.24
C ALA A 180 10.27 17.15 -7.68
N ALA A 181 9.10 17.63 -8.12
CA ALA A 181 8.57 17.35 -9.47
C ALA A 181 9.36 18.05 -10.60
N ILE A 182 9.92 19.25 -10.36
CA ILE A 182 10.70 20.00 -11.36
C ILE A 182 11.93 19.19 -11.86
N VAL A 183 12.50 18.36 -11.02
CA VAL A 183 13.67 17.51 -11.38
C VAL A 183 13.30 16.41 -12.38
N GLY A 184 12.03 16.00 -12.45
CA GLY A 184 11.54 14.93 -13.31
C GLY A 184 11.25 15.33 -14.77
N THR A 185 11.25 16.63 -15.11
CA THR A 185 10.89 17.11 -16.47
C THR A 185 12.00 16.97 -17.51
N VAL A 186 13.21 16.56 -17.11
CA VAL A 186 14.31 16.31 -18.06
C VAL A 186 14.10 14.99 -18.77
N LEU A 187 14.10 15.03 -20.10
CA LEU A 187 13.85 13.87 -20.97
C LEU A 187 14.66 12.63 -20.56
N LYS A 188 13.95 11.50 -20.30
CA LYS A 188 14.51 10.21 -19.89
C LYS A 188 15.06 10.12 -18.47
N ILE A 189 14.97 11.16 -17.64
CA ILE A 189 15.29 11.03 -16.21
C ILE A 189 14.11 10.37 -15.49
N LYS A 190 14.38 9.29 -14.77
CA LYS A 190 13.40 8.56 -13.94
C LYS A 190 13.74 8.77 -12.46
N PRO A 191 12.80 9.30 -11.66
CA PRO A 191 13.00 9.45 -10.23
C PRO A 191 12.99 8.08 -9.54
N LEU A 192 13.77 7.96 -8.47
CA LEU A 192 13.69 6.88 -7.51
C LEU A 192 13.08 7.45 -6.24
N LEU A 193 12.01 6.86 -5.80
CA LEU A 193 11.19 7.31 -4.67
C LEU A 193 11.15 6.22 -3.60
N ARG A 194 10.95 6.63 -2.35
CA ARG A 194 10.72 5.72 -1.23
C ARG A 194 9.73 6.30 -0.20
N GLY A 195 9.20 5.47 0.66
CA GLY A 195 8.60 5.92 1.92
C GLY A 195 9.72 6.30 2.92
N ASP A 196 9.58 7.42 3.61
CA ASP A 196 10.46 7.77 4.72
C ASP A 196 9.95 7.19 6.06
N ASP A 197 10.62 7.50 7.15
CA ASP A 197 10.30 6.97 8.48
C ASP A 197 8.94 7.47 9.03
N GLU A 198 8.40 8.54 8.44
CA GLU A 198 7.06 9.07 8.73
C GLU A 198 6.00 8.58 7.73
N GLY A 199 6.36 7.69 6.81
CA GLY A 199 5.46 7.19 5.76
C GLY A 199 5.16 8.18 4.64
N LYS A 200 5.93 9.28 4.51
CA LYS A 200 5.84 10.24 3.41
C LYS A 200 6.64 9.78 2.21
N ILE A 201 6.21 10.19 1.02
CA ILE A 201 6.96 9.91 -0.21
C ILE A 201 8.09 10.92 -0.36
N VAL A 202 9.33 10.41 -0.48
CA VAL A 202 10.52 11.23 -0.70
C VAL A 202 11.33 10.70 -1.87
N GLN A 203 12.01 11.60 -2.58
CA GLN A 203 12.95 11.22 -3.62
C GLN A 203 14.28 10.79 -2.99
N CYS A 204 14.73 9.57 -3.31
CA CYS A 204 15.98 9.01 -2.83
C CYS A 204 17.05 8.91 -3.93
N GLY A 205 16.71 9.21 -5.18
CA GLY A 205 17.66 9.18 -6.29
C GLY A 205 17.01 9.49 -7.62
N LYS A 206 17.81 9.35 -8.68
CA LYS A 206 17.35 9.45 -10.07
C LYS A 206 18.27 8.65 -10.96
N THR A 207 17.71 8.11 -12.06
CA THR A 207 18.46 7.38 -13.07
C THR A 207 18.10 7.89 -14.48
N ARG A 208 18.82 7.43 -15.49
CA ARG A 208 18.51 7.76 -16.87
C ARG A 208 18.00 6.52 -17.60
N GLY A 209 16.72 6.53 -17.94
CA GLY A 209 16.05 5.45 -18.67
C GLY A 209 15.34 4.44 -17.77
N ARG A 210 14.32 3.80 -18.34
CA ARG A 210 13.41 2.88 -17.64
C ARG A 210 14.14 1.66 -17.06
N LYS A 211 14.94 0.98 -17.88
CA LYS A 211 15.67 -0.22 -17.44
C LYS A 211 16.57 0.05 -16.25
N GLN A 212 17.30 1.17 -16.25
CA GLN A 212 18.18 1.56 -15.16
C GLN A 212 17.39 1.88 -13.88
N SER A 213 16.18 2.47 -13.98
CA SER A 213 15.37 2.73 -12.80
C SER A 213 14.88 1.43 -12.13
N LEU A 214 14.47 0.44 -12.93
CA LEU A 214 14.07 -0.88 -12.41
C LEU A 214 15.27 -1.64 -11.81
N THR A 215 16.44 -1.58 -12.47
CA THR A 215 17.68 -2.16 -11.93
C THR A 215 18.04 -1.54 -10.59
N ALA A 216 17.89 -0.21 -10.44
CA ALA A 216 18.17 0.49 -9.18
C ALA A 216 17.24 0.05 -8.04
N LEU A 217 15.97 -0.29 -8.33
CA LEU A 217 15.08 -0.87 -7.31
C LEU A 217 15.62 -2.21 -6.81
N ALA A 218 16.11 -3.06 -7.72
CA ALA A 218 16.73 -4.33 -7.34
C ALA A 218 18.07 -4.14 -6.59
N ASP A 219 18.81 -3.06 -6.86
CA ASP A 219 20.04 -2.71 -6.11
C ASP A 219 19.73 -2.27 -4.67
N PHE A 220 18.59 -1.56 -4.43
CA PHE A 220 18.12 -1.26 -3.08
C PHE A 220 17.77 -2.54 -2.33
N TYR A 221 17.04 -3.47 -2.97
CA TYR A 221 16.74 -4.76 -2.38
C TYR A 221 18.01 -5.53 -1.97
N GLU A 222 18.98 -5.63 -2.86
CA GLU A 222 20.23 -6.36 -2.60
C GLU A 222 20.95 -5.82 -1.36
N LYS A 223 20.89 -4.50 -1.14
CA LYS A 223 21.57 -3.81 -0.02
C LYS A 223 20.79 -3.87 1.28
N LEU A 224 19.46 -3.89 1.23
CA LEU A 224 18.61 -3.62 2.38
C LEU A 224 17.79 -4.82 2.83
N ALA A 225 17.53 -5.82 1.98
CA ALA A 225 16.70 -6.97 2.34
C ALA A 225 17.30 -7.72 3.55
N ALA A 226 16.51 -7.88 4.58
CA ALA A 226 16.91 -8.59 5.79
C ALA A 226 17.01 -10.11 5.55
N ASP A 227 16.09 -10.66 4.77
CA ASP A 227 16.05 -12.06 4.35
C ASP A 227 15.62 -12.16 2.89
N LYS A 228 16.43 -12.81 2.06
CA LYS A 228 16.14 -13.01 0.63
C LYS A 228 15.19 -14.17 0.34
N THR A 229 14.75 -14.87 1.37
CA THR A 229 13.74 -15.94 1.27
C THR A 229 12.34 -15.46 1.68
N GLU A 230 12.24 -14.29 2.32
CA GLU A 230 10.98 -13.71 2.75
C GLU A 230 10.15 -13.22 1.56
N GLU A 231 8.83 -13.29 1.69
CA GLU A 231 7.89 -12.83 0.66
C GLU A 231 8.07 -11.32 0.37
N ILE A 232 8.00 -10.97 -0.89
CA ILE A 232 8.06 -9.58 -1.37
C ILE A 232 6.83 -9.22 -2.19
N GLY A 233 6.58 -7.92 -2.36
CA GLY A 233 5.54 -7.40 -3.23
C GLY A 233 6.11 -6.60 -4.40
N ILE A 234 5.51 -6.76 -5.58
CA ILE A 234 5.71 -5.87 -6.73
C ILE A 234 4.34 -5.36 -7.16
N ALA A 235 4.17 -4.03 -7.19
CA ALA A 235 2.98 -3.42 -7.76
C ALA A 235 3.33 -2.62 -9.03
N HIS A 236 2.46 -2.67 -10.03
CA HIS A 236 2.65 -1.93 -11.28
C HIS A 236 1.38 -1.21 -11.72
N ALA A 237 1.52 -0.06 -12.35
CA ALA A 237 0.42 0.69 -12.93
C ALA A 237 0.39 0.47 -14.45
N ASP A 238 -0.15 -0.67 -14.88
CA ASP A 238 -0.21 -1.14 -16.28
C ASP A 238 1.17 -1.18 -16.96
N ASP A 239 2.18 -1.72 -16.22
CA ASP A 239 3.53 -2.05 -16.71
C ASP A 239 3.98 -3.43 -16.22
N GLU A 240 3.25 -4.46 -16.62
CA GLU A 240 3.54 -5.86 -16.27
C GLU A 240 4.94 -6.28 -16.72
N ALA A 241 5.35 -5.83 -17.90
CA ALA A 241 6.69 -6.11 -18.43
C ALA A 241 7.80 -5.51 -17.54
N GLY A 242 7.58 -4.31 -17.00
CA GLY A 242 8.47 -3.68 -16.03
C GLY A 242 8.52 -4.43 -14.71
N ALA A 243 7.36 -4.91 -14.21
CA ALA A 243 7.28 -5.74 -13.01
C ALA A 243 8.04 -7.08 -13.20
N GLN A 244 7.86 -7.75 -14.33
CA GLN A 244 8.57 -8.99 -14.65
C GLN A 244 10.08 -8.76 -14.75
N PHE A 245 10.50 -7.68 -15.43
CA PHE A 245 11.92 -7.33 -15.49
C PHE A 245 12.53 -7.11 -14.09
N LEU A 246 11.80 -6.44 -13.20
CA LEU A 246 12.24 -6.24 -11.82
C LEU A 246 12.36 -7.57 -11.08
N LEU A 247 11.38 -8.46 -11.19
CA LEU A 247 11.42 -9.79 -10.57
C LEU A 247 12.63 -10.60 -11.04
N ASP A 248 12.91 -10.61 -12.35
CA ASP A 248 14.07 -11.30 -12.91
C ASP A 248 15.38 -10.74 -12.35
N ALA A 249 15.45 -9.40 -12.22
CA ALA A 249 16.62 -8.73 -11.64
C ALA A 249 16.81 -9.06 -10.15
N LEU A 250 15.72 -9.22 -9.39
CA LEU A 250 15.76 -9.66 -7.98
C LEU A 250 16.23 -11.12 -7.85
N ARG A 251 15.72 -12.02 -8.71
CA ARG A 251 16.18 -13.42 -8.77
C ARG A 251 17.69 -13.52 -9.03
N GLN A 252 18.21 -12.69 -9.95
CA GLN A 252 19.66 -12.62 -10.22
C GLN A 252 20.48 -12.12 -9.02
N ARG A 253 19.87 -11.38 -8.09
CA ARG A 253 20.48 -10.90 -6.83
C ARG A 253 20.27 -11.84 -5.63
N GLY A 254 19.77 -13.04 -5.90
CA GLY A 254 19.61 -14.10 -4.90
C GLY A 254 18.28 -14.10 -4.16
N PHE A 255 17.27 -13.37 -4.63
CA PHE A 255 15.91 -13.53 -4.11
C PHE A 255 15.36 -14.92 -4.46
N THR A 256 14.91 -15.67 -3.46
CA THR A 256 14.37 -17.03 -3.62
C THR A 256 12.96 -17.21 -3.06
N GLY A 257 12.45 -16.19 -2.33
CA GLY A 257 11.12 -16.21 -1.72
C GLY A 257 9.96 -16.15 -2.71
N GLU A 258 8.75 -16.04 -2.20
CA GLU A 258 7.54 -15.80 -2.99
C GLU A 258 7.42 -14.31 -3.34
N CYS A 259 6.87 -14.01 -4.52
CA CYS A 259 6.62 -12.65 -4.98
C CYS A 259 5.14 -12.49 -5.32
N LEU A 260 4.45 -11.63 -4.58
CA LEU A 260 3.11 -11.20 -4.92
C LEU A 260 3.22 -10.04 -5.92
N THR A 261 2.71 -10.23 -7.14
CA THR A 261 2.67 -9.18 -8.15
C THR A 261 1.23 -8.77 -8.43
N VAL A 262 0.95 -7.47 -8.38
CA VAL A 262 -0.40 -6.91 -8.57
C VAL A 262 -0.38 -5.66 -9.45
N CYS A 263 -1.49 -5.40 -10.13
CA CYS A 263 -1.77 -4.07 -10.67
C CYS A 263 -2.17 -3.13 -9.52
N TYR A 264 -1.65 -1.91 -9.51
CA TYR A 264 -2.10 -0.89 -8.53
C TYR A 264 -3.59 -0.67 -8.65
N GLU A 265 -4.25 -0.70 -7.50
CA GLU A 265 -5.65 -0.33 -7.35
C GLU A 265 -5.89 1.17 -7.68
N PRO A 266 -7.13 1.60 -7.98
CA PRO A 266 -7.38 2.93 -8.55
C PRO A 266 -7.00 4.09 -7.65
N VAL A 267 -7.04 3.95 -6.32
CA VAL A 267 -6.76 5.07 -5.40
C VAL A 267 -5.27 5.39 -5.37
N THR A 268 -4.42 4.41 -5.05
CA THR A 268 -2.97 4.59 -5.08
C THR A 268 -2.50 4.87 -6.51
N GLY A 269 -3.05 4.15 -7.48
CA GLY A 269 -2.77 4.31 -8.90
C GLY A 269 -3.03 5.71 -9.45
N SER A 270 -4.07 6.40 -8.98
CA SER A 270 -4.35 7.81 -9.33
C SER A 270 -3.17 8.73 -9.03
N HIS A 271 -2.46 8.47 -7.94
CA HIS A 271 -1.37 9.32 -7.46
C HIS A 271 -0.02 8.96 -8.07
N VAL A 272 0.26 7.67 -8.24
CA VAL A 272 1.54 7.25 -8.81
C VAL A 272 1.57 7.33 -10.34
N GLY A 273 0.41 7.20 -10.99
CA GLY A 273 0.24 7.29 -12.44
C GLY A 273 0.67 6.06 -13.23
N PRO A 274 0.22 5.98 -14.49
CA PRO A 274 0.56 4.88 -15.41
C PRO A 274 2.07 4.69 -15.57
N GLY A 275 2.52 3.44 -15.74
CA GLY A 275 3.91 3.08 -15.91
C GLY A 275 4.73 3.04 -14.64
N THR A 276 4.13 3.22 -13.47
CA THR A 276 4.81 3.05 -12.18
C THR A 276 5.10 1.58 -11.91
N VAL A 277 6.27 1.30 -11.32
CA VAL A 277 6.61 0.01 -10.74
C VAL A 277 7.21 0.23 -9.35
N ALA A 278 6.72 -0.51 -8.38
CA ALA A 278 7.13 -0.46 -6.99
C ALA A 278 7.52 -1.82 -6.44
N LEU A 279 8.44 -1.81 -5.48
CA LEU A 279 8.96 -2.97 -4.77
C LEU A 279 8.77 -2.78 -3.27
N PHE A 280 8.26 -3.82 -2.61
CA PHE A 280 7.99 -3.87 -1.18
C PHE A 280 8.64 -5.10 -0.57
N PHE A 281 9.39 -4.92 0.52
CA PHE A 281 10.09 -6.01 1.20
C PHE A 281 10.50 -5.62 2.63
N GLN A 282 10.72 -6.59 3.48
CA GLN A 282 11.28 -6.36 4.81
C GLN A 282 12.80 -6.16 4.72
N GLY A 283 13.24 -5.02 5.24
CA GLY A 283 14.65 -4.66 5.27
C GLY A 283 15.23 -4.64 6.68
N PHE A 284 16.52 -4.38 6.78
CA PHE A 284 17.17 -4.07 8.09
C PHE A 284 16.69 -2.72 8.65
N HIS A 285 16.31 -1.79 7.78
CA HIS A 285 15.73 -0.48 8.04
C HIS A 285 15.02 0.01 6.77
N ARG A 286 14.15 1.04 6.92
CA ARG A 286 13.44 1.67 5.78
C ARG A 286 14.36 2.53 4.94
#